data_164ba63f1194eeddc5375e19f019f948
#
_entry.id   164ba63f1194eeddc5375e19f019f948
#
_cell.length_a   1.000
_cell.length_b   1.000
_cell.length_c   1.000
_cell.angle_alpha   90.00
_cell.angle_beta   90.00
_cell.angle_gamma   90.00
#
_symmetry.space_group_name_H-M   'P 1'
#
loop_
_entity.id
_entity.type
_entity.pdbx_description
1 polymer ?
#
loop_
_entity_poly.entity_id
_entity_poly.type
_entity_poly.pdbx_seq_one_letter_code
_entity_poly.pdbx_strand_id
1 'polypeptide(L)'
;MTVENTQTAAELSQVDIDGSQGEGGGQILRTALALSVITQKPLAVHSIRAKRPKPGLMRQHLACVHAAQAISNAQVSAVAVGATELEFVPGKLQAGEYRFPISGAGSSMLVLQTVLPALLLAPGESTVQLSGGTHNPMAPSFHFVERAFAPLVARMGAQLELTLRRFGFYPAGGGEVRARITPAFQPLQPFDLLARGELLQVHAEAVCAAVPKNVAVRELDELARLTGWERAAMHQVPVRQDEGPGNILLATLQYEHVTELFSSLGAHGLTSETVARRLCQDLRDYQKKPDAAVDAHLADQLVLLLALAVWQSGERAAFSCSEVTQHLRSNIAVIERFLPLRIRVETASAPVVRIAAL
;
A
#
# COMPACT_ATOMS: atom_id res chain seq x y z
N MET A 1 -8.64 34.75 41.06
CA MET A 1 -8.86 33.31 41.17
C MET A 1 -9.16 32.79 39.75
N THR A 2 -8.12 32.42 39.04
CA THR A 2 -8.19 31.83 37.71
C THR A 2 -8.39 30.33 37.87
N VAL A 3 -9.57 29.85 37.49
CA VAL A 3 -9.86 28.41 37.48
C VAL A 3 -9.14 27.83 36.27
N GLU A 4 -8.05 27.13 36.49
CA GLU A 4 -7.41 26.27 35.49
C GLU A 4 -8.37 25.12 35.18
N ASN A 5 -8.89 25.12 33.97
CA ASN A 5 -9.72 24.07 33.44
C ASN A 5 -8.81 22.91 32.98
N THR A 6 -8.40 22.08 33.91
CA THR A 6 -7.72 20.81 33.63
C THR A 6 -8.78 19.84 33.10
N GLN A 7 -9.03 19.87 31.80
CA GLN A 7 -9.65 18.73 31.13
C GLN A 7 -8.68 17.54 31.23
N THR A 8 -8.98 16.66 32.16
CA THR A 8 -8.41 15.31 32.24
C THR A 8 -8.59 14.67 30.87
N ALA A 9 -7.47 14.42 30.18
CA ALA A 9 -7.44 13.55 29.01
C ALA A 9 -8.06 12.22 29.46
N ALA A 10 -9.24 11.88 28.92
CA ALA A 10 -9.81 10.56 29.08
C ALA A 10 -8.72 9.56 28.69
N GLU A 11 -8.32 8.67 29.59
CA GLU A 11 -7.35 7.61 29.29
C GLU A 11 -7.89 6.81 28.10
N LEU A 12 -7.35 7.08 26.93
CA LEU A 12 -7.69 6.34 25.72
C LEU A 12 -7.25 4.90 25.96
N SER A 13 -8.19 3.97 25.94
CA SER A 13 -7.87 2.55 26.18
C SER A 13 -6.87 2.06 25.14
N GLN A 14 -5.80 1.45 25.62
CA GLN A 14 -4.78 0.82 24.78
C GLN A 14 -5.42 -0.24 23.87
N VAL A 15 -4.96 -0.29 22.63
CA VAL A 15 -5.36 -1.33 21.67
C VAL A 15 -4.29 -2.42 21.64
N ASP A 16 -4.68 -3.64 22.02
CA ASP A 16 -3.80 -4.81 21.98
C ASP A 16 -4.02 -5.59 20.69
N ILE A 17 -2.93 -5.88 19.98
CA ILE A 17 -2.93 -6.58 18.69
C ILE A 17 -2.01 -7.81 18.76
N ASP A 18 -2.58 -8.97 18.43
CA ASP A 18 -1.80 -10.18 18.19
C ASP A 18 -1.26 -10.20 16.77
N GLY A 19 0.04 -9.97 16.61
CA GLY A 19 0.75 -9.96 15.34
C GLY A 19 0.89 -11.33 14.68
N SER A 20 0.42 -12.42 15.31
CA SER A 20 0.34 -13.76 14.73
C SER A 20 -0.97 -14.05 14.00
N GLN A 21 -1.98 -13.19 14.11
CA GLN A 21 -3.29 -13.38 13.50
C GLN A 21 -3.21 -13.40 11.96
N GLY A 22 -4.15 -14.10 11.32
CA GLY A 22 -4.22 -14.25 9.88
C GLY A 22 -2.92 -14.79 9.31
N GLU A 23 -2.31 -14.08 8.37
CA GLU A 23 -1.01 -14.43 7.79
C GLU A 23 0.17 -14.22 8.75
N GLY A 24 -0.02 -13.52 9.85
CA GLY A 24 1.06 -13.13 10.76
C GLY A 24 2.15 -12.31 10.05
N GLY A 25 1.77 -11.47 9.09
CA GLY A 25 2.68 -10.65 8.27
C GLY A 25 2.89 -9.24 8.82
N GLY A 26 3.68 -8.45 8.09
CA GLY A 26 3.93 -7.05 8.44
C GLY A 26 2.75 -6.10 8.21
N GLN A 27 1.69 -6.55 7.53
CA GLN A 27 0.49 -5.77 7.25
C GLN A 27 -0.21 -5.32 8.54
N ILE A 28 -0.45 -6.25 9.48
CA ILE A 28 -1.09 -5.98 10.77
C ILE A 28 -0.36 -4.85 11.50
N LEU A 29 0.97 -4.92 11.58
CA LEU A 29 1.79 -3.89 12.23
C LEU A 29 1.62 -2.52 11.56
N ARG A 30 1.69 -2.45 10.22
CA ARG A 30 1.59 -1.18 9.49
C ARG A 30 0.23 -0.52 9.66
N THR A 31 -0.84 -1.30 9.51
CA THR A 31 -2.21 -0.81 9.71
C THR A 31 -2.44 -0.36 11.16
N ALA A 32 -1.96 -1.13 12.15
CA ALA A 32 -2.08 -0.77 13.56
C ALA A 32 -1.32 0.51 13.90
N LEU A 33 -0.09 0.69 13.39
CA LEU A 33 0.68 1.93 13.57
C LEU A 33 -0.03 3.14 12.97
N ALA A 34 -0.51 3.04 11.73
CA ALA A 34 -1.26 4.11 11.09
C ALA A 34 -2.50 4.50 11.90
N LEU A 35 -3.29 3.53 12.31
CA LEU A 35 -4.51 3.75 13.08
C LEU A 35 -4.24 4.26 14.51
N SER A 36 -3.17 3.81 15.17
CA SER A 36 -2.75 4.34 16.47
C SER A 36 -2.44 5.84 16.35
N VAL A 37 -1.66 6.25 15.34
CA VAL A 37 -1.37 7.67 15.08
C VAL A 37 -2.65 8.47 14.82
N ILE A 38 -3.56 7.95 13.99
CA ILE A 38 -4.80 8.64 13.59
C ILE A 38 -5.76 8.79 14.77
N THR A 39 -5.96 7.72 15.54
CA THR A 39 -6.94 7.69 16.64
C THR A 39 -6.38 8.15 17.98
N GLN A 40 -5.07 8.41 18.04
CA GLN A 40 -4.33 8.77 19.27
C GLN A 40 -4.41 7.69 20.36
N LYS A 41 -4.78 6.44 20.02
CA LYS A 41 -4.85 5.33 20.95
C LYS A 41 -3.47 4.67 21.11
N PRO A 42 -2.98 4.46 22.35
CA PRO A 42 -1.80 3.63 22.57
C PRO A 42 -1.98 2.23 21.98
N LEU A 43 -0.90 1.68 21.48
CA LEU A 43 -0.87 0.38 20.80
C LEU A 43 0.15 -0.53 21.45
N ALA A 44 -0.26 -1.75 21.81
CA ALA A 44 0.64 -2.85 22.09
C ALA A 44 0.48 -3.93 21.00
N VAL A 45 1.60 -4.39 20.47
CA VAL A 45 1.63 -5.52 19.53
C VAL A 45 2.50 -6.60 20.11
N HIS A 46 1.97 -7.81 20.22
CA HIS A 46 2.72 -8.98 20.65
C HIS A 46 2.77 -10.05 19.55
N SER A 47 3.61 -11.07 19.71
CA SER A 47 3.74 -12.18 18.75
C SER A 47 4.00 -11.71 17.31
N ILE A 48 4.76 -10.62 17.15
CA ILE A 48 5.02 -10.00 15.85
C ILE A 48 5.64 -11.04 14.90
N ARG A 49 4.92 -11.34 13.82
CA ARG A 49 5.34 -12.27 12.77
C ARG A 49 5.71 -13.67 13.28
N ALA A 50 5.09 -14.15 14.36
CA ALA A 50 5.42 -15.42 15.01
C ALA A 50 5.31 -16.64 14.07
N LYS A 51 4.41 -16.59 13.04
CA LYS A 51 4.22 -17.67 12.06
C LYS A 51 5.15 -17.59 10.84
N ARG A 52 6.07 -16.62 10.78
CA ARG A 52 6.99 -16.46 9.64
C ARG A 52 8.31 -17.18 9.90
N PRO A 53 9.03 -17.62 8.85
CA PRO A 53 10.34 -18.29 8.99
C PRO A 53 11.37 -17.47 9.82
N LYS A 54 11.24 -16.15 9.81
CA LYS A 54 12.01 -15.22 10.66
C LYS A 54 11.01 -14.39 11.46
N PRO A 55 10.65 -14.80 12.69
CA PRO A 55 9.75 -14.04 13.57
C PRO A 55 10.32 -12.68 13.96
N GLY A 56 9.46 -11.82 14.48
CA GLY A 56 9.82 -10.49 14.98
C GLY A 56 10.02 -9.44 13.87
N LEU A 57 10.40 -8.26 14.30
CA LEU A 57 10.62 -7.10 13.42
C LEU A 57 11.82 -7.34 12.50
N MET A 58 11.64 -7.11 11.21
CA MET A 58 12.73 -7.02 10.24
C MET A 58 13.10 -5.55 10.04
N ARG A 59 14.25 -5.26 9.40
CA ARG A 59 14.71 -3.88 9.11
C ARG A 59 13.63 -2.99 8.51
N GLN A 60 12.84 -3.52 7.57
CA GLN A 60 11.74 -2.79 6.95
C GLN A 60 10.62 -2.47 7.96
N HIS A 61 10.30 -3.38 8.89
CA HIS A 61 9.28 -3.12 9.92
C HIS A 61 9.75 -2.05 10.90
N LEU A 62 11.04 -2.05 11.27
CA LEU A 62 11.64 -0.97 12.06
C LEU A 62 11.55 0.37 11.33
N ALA A 63 11.79 0.40 10.02
CA ALA A 63 11.62 1.62 9.24
C ALA A 63 10.18 2.14 9.30
N CYS A 64 9.16 1.25 9.27
CA CYS A 64 7.76 1.62 9.45
C CYS A 64 7.49 2.19 10.86
N VAL A 65 8.03 1.56 11.91
CA VAL A 65 7.89 2.04 13.29
C VAL A 65 8.50 3.42 13.44
N HIS A 66 9.75 3.61 12.99
CA HIS A 66 10.44 4.90 13.05
C HIS A 66 9.75 5.98 12.22
N ALA A 67 9.18 5.61 11.07
CA ALA A 67 8.41 6.56 10.25
C ALA A 67 7.12 7.01 10.95
N ALA A 68 6.36 6.09 11.54
CA ALA A 68 5.18 6.40 12.33
C ALA A 68 5.54 7.24 13.57
N GLN A 69 6.66 6.91 14.25
CA GLN A 69 7.19 7.69 15.35
C GLN A 69 7.51 9.13 14.93
N ALA A 70 8.21 9.30 13.81
CA ALA A 70 8.65 10.62 13.34
C ALA A 70 7.48 11.56 13.01
N ILE A 71 6.41 11.05 12.36
CA ILE A 71 5.25 11.88 11.98
C ILE A 71 4.32 12.21 13.15
N SER A 72 4.45 11.50 14.28
CA SER A 72 3.56 11.67 15.45
C SER A 72 4.31 12.02 16.74
N ASN A 73 5.63 12.11 16.70
CA ASN A 73 6.45 12.28 17.89
C ASN A 73 6.11 11.26 19.00
N ALA A 74 5.89 10.01 18.60
CA ALA A 74 5.45 8.94 19.48
C ALA A 74 6.56 8.49 20.44
N GLN A 75 6.17 8.03 21.63
CA GLN A 75 7.03 7.24 22.49
C GLN A 75 6.96 5.78 22.09
N VAL A 76 8.10 5.16 21.91
CA VAL A 76 8.21 3.77 21.41
C VAL A 76 9.12 2.99 22.34
N SER A 77 8.72 1.77 22.71
CA SER A 77 9.57 0.86 23.46
C SER A 77 10.90 0.60 22.73
N ALA A 78 11.94 0.24 23.44
CA ALA A 78 13.22 -0.11 22.82
C ALA A 78 13.04 -1.34 21.93
N VAL A 79 13.05 -1.13 20.59
CA VAL A 79 12.87 -2.18 19.60
C VAL A 79 14.11 -2.34 18.71
N ALA A 80 14.39 -3.58 18.34
CA ALA A 80 15.46 -3.97 17.44
C ALA A 80 14.96 -5.01 16.44
N VAL A 81 15.81 -5.36 15.47
CA VAL A 81 15.53 -6.49 14.57
C VAL A 81 15.33 -7.75 15.40
N GLY A 82 14.26 -8.48 15.14
CA GLY A 82 13.88 -9.68 15.87
C GLY A 82 12.96 -9.43 17.09
N ALA A 83 12.70 -8.17 17.48
CA ALA A 83 11.75 -7.89 18.56
C ALA A 83 10.36 -8.44 18.21
N THR A 84 9.76 -9.18 19.14
CA THR A 84 8.45 -9.82 18.99
C THR A 84 7.32 -9.03 19.60
N GLU A 85 7.65 -7.96 20.31
CA GLU A 85 6.72 -7.07 21.00
C GLU A 85 7.05 -5.61 20.69
N LEU A 86 6.05 -4.76 20.74
CA LEU A 86 6.15 -3.33 20.50
C LEU A 86 5.09 -2.60 21.33
N GLU A 87 5.51 -1.60 22.07
CA GLU A 87 4.63 -0.59 22.65
C GLU A 87 4.83 0.73 21.90
N PHE A 88 3.75 1.37 21.52
CA PHE A 88 3.74 2.60 20.75
C PHE A 88 2.67 3.54 21.32
N VAL A 89 3.10 4.66 21.89
CA VAL A 89 2.21 5.70 22.42
C VAL A 89 2.29 6.91 21.49
N PRO A 90 1.27 7.15 20.65
CA PRO A 90 1.31 8.22 19.68
C PRO A 90 1.29 9.59 20.35
N GLY A 91 2.08 10.51 19.83
CA GLY A 91 1.94 11.93 20.12
C GLY A 91 1.16 12.61 18.99
N LYS A 92 1.16 13.94 18.96
CA LYS A 92 0.39 14.72 17.99
C LYS A 92 0.92 14.51 16.57
N LEU A 93 0.03 14.17 15.65
CA LEU A 93 0.32 14.08 14.23
C LEU A 93 0.77 15.44 13.67
N GLN A 94 1.85 15.43 12.91
CA GLN A 94 2.47 16.63 12.35
C GLN A 94 2.58 16.52 10.82
N ALA A 95 2.24 17.60 10.15
CA ALA A 95 2.59 17.79 8.75
C ALA A 95 4.04 18.28 8.63
N GLY A 96 4.71 18.01 7.52
CA GLY A 96 6.06 18.50 7.31
C GLY A 96 6.89 17.76 6.27
N GLU A 97 8.20 17.96 6.31
CA GLU A 97 9.14 17.27 5.42
C GLU A 97 9.81 16.11 6.15
N TYR A 98 9.69 14.92 5.59
CA TYR A 98 10.23 13.69 6.16
C TYR A 98 11.19 13.00 5.21
N ARG A 99 12.21 12.36 5.76
CA ARG A 99 13.17 11.54 5.02
C ARG A 99 13.32 10.20 5.71
N PHE A 100 12.99 9.13 5.00
CA PHE A 100 13.06 7.76 5.51
C PHE A 100 14.02 6.92 4.66
N PRO A 101 15.29 6.83 5.06
CA PRO A 101 16.22 5.90 4.44
C PRO A 101 15.92 4.47 4.92
N ILE A 102 15.65 3.56 3.98
CA ILE A 102 15.45 2.15 4.26
C ILE A 102 16.72 1.40 3.87
N SER A 103 17.35 0.75 4.84
CA SER A 103 18.59 0.04 4.59
C SER A 103 18.42 -1.14 3.63
N GLY A 104 19.30 -1.23 2.63
CA GLY A 104 19.28 -2.26 1.61
C GLY A 104 18.10 -2.09 0.65
N ALA A 105 17.47 -3.20 0.28
CA ALA A 105 16.35 -3.25 -0.66
C ALA A 105 14.98 -3.32 0.02
N GLY A 106 14.84 -2.85 1.28
CA GLY A 106 13.51 -2.77 1.91
C GLY A 106 12.57 -1.87 1.10
N SER A 107 11.29 -2.25 0.99
CA SER A 107 10.32 -1.53 0.17
C SER A 107 10.00 -0.14 0.72
N SER A 108 10.28 0.88 -0.06
CA SER A 108 9.89 2.27 0.21
C SER A 108 8.37 2.44 0.17
N MET A 109 7.68 1.70 -0.68
CA MET A 109 6.22 1.77 -0.79
C MET A 109 5.51 1.25 0.47
N LEU A 110 6.04 0.23 1.15
CA LEU A 110 5.47 -0.24 2.41
C LEU A 110 5.67 0.75 3.57
N VAL A 111 6.76 1.52 3.57
CA VAL A 111 6.94 2.62 4.53
C VAL A 111 5.97 3.76 4.21
N LEU A 112 5.81 4.13 2.94
CA LEU A 112 4.80 5.11 2.53
C LEU A 112 3.41 4.70 2.98
N GLN A 113 2.99 3.46 2.75
CA GLN A 113 1.70 2.93 3.18
C GLN A 113 1.47 3.03 4.70
N THR A 114 2.55 2.98 5.50
CA THR A 114 2.43 3.11 6.96
C THR A 114 2.08 4.54 7.38
N VAL A 115 2.68 5.54 6.73
CA VAL A 115 2.51 6.95 7.14
C VAL A 115 1.43 7.69 6.34
N LEU A 116 1.15 7.25 5.11
CA LEU A 116 0.22 7.92 4.21
C LEU A 116 -1.19 8.10 4.81
N PRO A 117 -1.84 7.08 5.40
CA PRO A 117 -3.19 7.26 5.93
C PRO A 117 -3.26 8.36 7.00
N ALA A 118 -2.25 8.46 7.85
CA ALA A 118 -2.17 9.51 8.85
C ALA A 118 -1.88 10.89 8.21
N LEU A 119 -0.95 10.95 7.27
CA LEU A 119 -0.58 12.22 6.61
C LEU A 119 -1.70 12.77 5.73
N LEU A 120 -2.59 11.94 5.20
CA LEU A 120 -3.82 12.38 4.52
C LEU A 120 -4.81 13.10 5.46
N LEU A 121 -4.66 12.91 6.77
CA LEU A 121 -5.46 13.54 7.83
C LEU A 121 -4.68 14.58 8.64
N ALA A 122 -3.45 14.88 8.23
CA ALA A 122 -2.61 15.85 8.91
C ALA A 122 -3.13 17.29 8.74
N PRO A 123 -2.74 18.23 9.61
CA PRO A 123 -3.24 19.62 9.55
C PRO A 123 -2.67 20.44 8.38
N GLY A 124 -1.84 19.87 7.52
CA GLY A 124 -1.22 20.54 6.38
C GLY A 124 -0.50 19.59 5.44
N GLU A 125 0.07 20.14 4.38
CA GLU A 125 0.84 19.35 3.39
C GLU A 125 2.07 18.69 4.00
N SER A 126 2.41 17.53 3.46
CA SER A 126 3.63 16.81 3.81
C SER A 126 4.39 16.37 2.57
N THR A 127 5.71 16.40 2.66
CA THR A 127 6.60 15.80 1.67
C THR A 127 7.38 14.66 2.31
N VAL A 128 7.30 13.48 1.72
CA VAL A 128 8.03 12.29 2.19
C VAL A 128 9.03 11.86 1.13
N GLN A 129 10.31 11.85 1.50
CA GLN A 129 11.40 11.31 0.68
C GLN A 129 11.78 9.94 1.20
N LEU A 130 11.76 8.95 0.32
CA LEU A 130 12.02 7.55 0.63
C LEU A 130 13.20 7.05 -0.20
N SER A 131 14.14 6.36 0.43
CA SER A 131 15.20 5.66 -0.29
C SER A 131 15.23 4.18 0.09
N GLY A 132 15.31 3.29 -0.92
CA GLY A 132 15.25 1.84 -0.71
C GLY A 132 14.82 1.11 -1.99
N GLY A 133 14.08 0.02 -1.86
CA GLY A 133 13.46 -0.66 -2.99
C GLY A 133 12.17 0.03 -3.43
N THR A 134 11.99 0.25 -4.72
CA THR A 134 10.78 0.83 -5.34
C THR A 134 9.94 -0.21 -6.08
N HIS A 135 10.60 -1.32 -6.42
CA HIS A 135 10.04 -2.47 -7.12
C HIS A 135 10.52 -3.74 -6.43
N ASN A 136 9.71 -4.24 -5.52
CA ASN A 136 10.06 -5.36 -4.64
C ASN A 136 9.05 -6.49 -4.78
N PRO A 137 9.47 -7.75 -4.67
CA PRO A 137 8.52 -8.83 -4.45
C PRO A 137 7.76 -8.64 -3.14
N MET A 138 6.51 -9.07 -3.10
CA MET A 138 5.62 -9.01 -1.92
C MET A 138 5.37 -7.58 -1.39
N ALA A 139 5.43 -6.58 -2.27
CA ALA A 139 5.12 -5.20 -1.96
C ALA A 139 4.56 -4.50 -3.21
N PRO A 140 3.69 -3.49 -3.05
CA PRO A 140 3.25 -2.71 -4.20
C PRO A 140 4.45 -2.04 -4.85
N SER A 141 4.45 -1.99 -6.17
CA SER A 141 5.44 -1.22 -6.93
C SER A 141 5.12 0.27 -6.85
N PHE A 142 6.11 1.12 -7.15
CA PHE A 142 5.88 2.55 -7.32
C PHE A 142 4.71 2.84 -8.27
N HIS A 143 4.72 2.21 -9.45
CA HIS A 143 3.70 2.42 -10.48
C HIS A 143 2.30 1.96 -10.04
N PHE A 144 2.19 0.92 -9.21
CA PHE A 144 0.92 0.54 -8.63
C PHE A 144 0.35 1.64 -7.74
N VAL A 145 1.18 2.22 -6.86
CA VAL A 145 0.72 3.30 -5.99
C VAL A 145 0.39 4.55 -6.80
N GLU A 146 1.18 4.87 -7.82
CA GLU A 146 0.98 6.03 -8.69
C GLU A 146 -0.29 5.93 -9.55
N ARG A 147 -0.53 4.77 -10.19
CA ARG A 147 -1.55 4.65 -11.25
C ARG A 147 -2.86 4.04 -10.80
N ALA A 148 -2.81 3.10 -9.84
CA ALA A 148 -4.02 2.44 -9.35
C ALA A 148 -4.53 3.05 -8.05
N PHE A 149 -3.63 3.35 -7.10
CA PHE A 149 -4.01 3.78 -5.77
C PHE A 149 -4.20 5.30 -5.62
N ALA A 150 -3.26 6.12 -6.12
CA ALA A 150 -3.33 7.58 -5.99
C ALA A 150 -4.59 8.21 -6.62
N PRO A 151 -5.13 7.74 -7.77
CA PRO A 151 -6.39 8.23 -8.29
C PRO A 151 -7.59 8.00 -7.35
N LEU A 152 -7.60 6.90 -6.60
CA LEU A 152 -8.64 6.64 -5.61
C LEU A 152 -8.51 7.55 -4.38
N VAL A 153 -7.28 7.91 -3.98
CA VAL A 153 -7.04 8.95 -2.97
C VAL A 153 -7.60 10.30 -3.45
N ALA A 154 -7.37 10.67 -4.71
CA ALA A 154 -7.90 11.90 -5.30
C ALA A 154 -9.43 11.91 -5.33
N ARG A 155 -10.07 10.77 -5.59
CA ARG A 155 -11.52 10.63 -5.53
C ARG A 155 -12.09 10.87 -4.12
N MET A 156 -11.28 10.66 -3.06
CA MET A 156 -11.66 10.99 -1.68
C MET A 156 -11.46 12.46 -1.31
N GLY A 157 -10.97 13.30 -2.23
CA GLY A 157 -10.73 14.73 -2.01
C GLY A 157 -9.35 15.10 -1.50
N ALA A 158 -8.45 14.14 -1.30
CA ALA A 158 -7.04 14.38 -0.97
C ALA A 158 -6.15 14.17 -2.20
N GLN A 159 -4.87 14.57 -2.14
CA GLN A 159 -3.94 14.39 -3.25
C GLN A 159 -2.68 13.68 -2.83
N LEU A 160 -2.24 12.74 -3.65
CA LEU A 160 -0.98 12.03 -3.53
C LEU A 160 -0.22 12.14 -4.86
N GLU A 161 0.79 13.01 -4.88
CA GLU A 161 1.67 13.17 -6.02
C GLU A 161 2.97 12.38 -5.78
N LEU A 162 3.29 11.49 -6.70
CA LEU A 162 4.46 10.64 -6.60
C LEU A 162 5.48 10.97 -7.70
N THR A 163 6.75 10.96 -7.34
CA THR A 163 7.86 11.13 -8.29
C THR A 163 8.89 10.03 -8.04
N LEU A 164 9.09 9.17 -9.03
CA LEU A 164 10.20 8.22 -9.03
C LEU A 164 11.46 8.95 -9.50
N ARG A 165 12.41 9.12 -8.59
CA ARG A 165 13.69 9.75 -8.90
C ARG A 165 14.74 8.76 -9.36
N ARG A 166 14.67 7.53 -8.81
CA ARG A 166 15.59 6.45 -9.10
C ARG A 166 14.90 5.11 -8.89
N PHE A 167 15.09 4.19 -9.83
CA PHE A 167 14.64 2.81 -9.67
C PHE A 167 15.46 2.07 -8.62
N GLY A 168 14.80 1.25 -7.81
CA GLY A 168 15.44 0.37 -6.85
C GLY A 168 14.80 -1.01 -6.86
N PHE A 169 15.58 -2.03 -7.19
CA PHE A 169 15.13 -3.42 -7.26
C PHE A 169 15.71 -4.26 -6.12
N TYR A 170 15.00 -5.30 -5.73
CA TYR A 170 15.55 -6.30 -4.82
C TYR A 170 16.55 -7.20 -5.58
N PRO A 171 17.71 -7.58 -4.98
CA PRO A 171 18.19 -7.25 -3.63
C PRO A 171 19.03 -5.97 -3.53
N ALA A 172 19.31 -5.26 -4.61
CA ALA A 172 20.23 -4.13 -4.63
C ALA A 172 19.68 -2.89 -3.88
N GLY A 173 18.41 -2.57 -4.04
CA GLY A 173 17.82 -1.35 -3.50
C GLY A 173 18.27 -0.10 -4.26
N GLY A 174 18.59 0.96 -3.55
CA GLY A 174 19.15 2.21 -4.12
C GLY A 174 18.14 3.09 -4.87
N GLY A 175 16.85 2.77 -4.78
CA GLY A 175 15.80 3.58 -5.36
C GLY A 175 15.46 4.81 -4.54
N GLU A 176 14.86 5.82 -5.18
CA GLU A 176 14.43 7.05 -4.55
C GLU A 176 13.04 7.46 -5.03
N VAL A 177 12.16 7.74 -4.08
CA VAL A 177 10.80 8.22 -4.32
C VAL A 177 10.55 9.48 -3.51
N ARG A 178 9.86 10.44 -4.10
CA ARG A 178 9.27 11.58 -3.40
C ARG A 178 7.76 11.47 -3.49
N ALA A 179 7.09 11.60 -2.35
CA ALA A 179 5.63 11.72 -2.24
C ALA A 179 5.29 13.09 -1.68
N ARG A 180 4.42 13.83 -2.35
CA ARG A 180 3.76 15.02 -1.83
C ARG A 180 2.33 14.65 -1.49
N ILE A 181 1.93 14.93 -0.27
CA ILE A 181 0.64 14.53 0.29
C ILE A 181 -0.09 15.81 0.68
N THR A 182 -1.20 16.08 0.03
CA THR A 182 -2.08 17.21 0.34
C THR A 182 -3.37 16.65 0.94
N PRO A 183 -3.62 16.86 2.25
CA PRO A 183 -4.86 16.45 2.89
C PRO A 183 -6.08 17.05 2.23
N ALA A 184 -7.23 16.39 2.36
CA ALA A 184 -8.50 16.94 1.91
C ALA A 184 -8.87 18.20 2.74
N PHE A 185 -9.46 19.19 2.10
CA PHE A 185 -9.98 20.38 2.78
C PHE A 185 -11.20 20.06 3.65
N GLN A 186 -11.98 19.06 3.26
CA GLN A 186 -13.12 18.50 3.97
C GLN A 186 -12.77 17.09 4.48
N PRO A 187 -13.58 16.46 5.33
CA PRO A 187 -13.42 15.03 5.62
C PRO A 187 -13.29 14.21 4.34
N LEU A 188 -12.49 13.17 4.37
CA LEU A 188 -12.37 12.24 3.24
C LEU A 188 -13.74 11.76 2.80
N GLN A 189 -14.02 11.81 1.50
CA GLN A 189 -15.30 11.41 0.92
C GLN A 189 -15.32 9.91 0.64
N PRO A 190 -16.20 9.12 1.28
CA PRO A 190 -16.38 7.74 0.92
C PRO A 190 -17.07 7.62 -0.44
N PHE A 191 -16.90 6.49 -1.10
CA PHE A 191 -17.56 6.22 -2.37
C PHE A 191 -17.83 4.74 -2.55
N ASP A 192 -18.78 4.41 -3.43
CA ASP A 192 -18.99 3.06 -3.91
C ASP A 192 -18.19 2.79 -5.18
N LEU A 193 -17.59 1.60 -5.25
CA LEU A 193 -16.86 1.09 -6.41
C LEU A 193 -17.25 -0.38 -6.65
N LEU A 194 -18.46 -0.58 -7.19
CA LEU A 194 -19.07 -1.90 -7.38
C LEU A 194 -18.87 -2.47 -8.78
N ALA A 195 -18.46 -1.64 -9.75
CA ALA A 195 -18.17 -2.06 -11.11
C ALA A 195 -16.95 -1.28 -11.62
N ARG A 196 -16.10 -1.94 -12.41
CA ARG A 196 -14.94 -1.30 -13.05
C ARG A 196 -15.29 -0.49 -14.28
N GLY A 197 -16.46 -0.73 -14.89
CA GLY A 197 -16.87 -0.13 -16.15
C GLY A 197 -16.22 -0.79 -17.37
N GLU A 198 -16.34 -0.14 -18.53
CA GLU A 198 -15.72 -0.61 -19.77
C GLU A 198 -14.19 -0.42 -19.75
N LEU A 199 -13.46 -1.31 -20.43
CA LEU A 199 -12.02 -1.19 -20.60
C LEU A 199 -11.74 -0.12 -21.66
N LEU A 200 -11.13 0.98 -21.27
CA LEU A 200 -10.83 2.12 -22.15
C LEU A 200 -9.47 2.01 -22.81
N GLN A 201 -8.45 1.56 -22.04
CA GLN A 201 -7.07 1.49 -22.54
C GLN A 201 -6.29 0.38 -21.85
N VAL A 202 -5.35 -0.19 -22.60
CA VAL A 202 -4.31 -1.09 -22.08
C VAL A 202 -2.94 -0.50 -22.38
N HIS A 203 -2.00 -0.72 -21.46
CA HIS A 203 -0.64 -0.23 -21.60
C HIS A 203 0.33 -1.19 -20.91
N ALA A 204 1.41 -1.55 -21.56
CA ALA A 204 2.44 -2.41 -20.99
C ALA A 204 3.83 -1.77 -21.09
N GLU A 205 4.61 -1.95 -20.04
CA GLU A 205 5.95 -1.38 -19.92
C GLU A 205 6.93 -2.43 -19.38
N ALA A 206 8.08 -2.53 -20.03
CA ALA A 206 9.20 -3.28 -19.50
C ALA A 206 10.29 -2.32 -19.01
N VAL A 207 10.61 -2.41 -17.73
CA VAL A 207 11.68 -1.67 -17.07
C VAL A 207 12.85 -2.61 -16.84
N CYS A 208 13.99 -2.37 -17.47
CA CYS A 208 15.19 -3.19 -17.36
C CYS A 208 16.39 -2.32 -16.97
N ALA A 209 16.87 -2.45 -15.75
CA ALA A 209 18.00 -1.72 -15.19
C ALA A 209 19.20 -2.65 -15.01
N ALA A 210 20.35 -2.32 -15.61
CA ALA A 210 21.57 -3.14 -15.59
C ALA A 210 21.34 -4.63 -15.96
N VAL A 211 20.37 -4.87 -16.84
CA VAL A 211 20.00 -6.17 -17.41
C VAL A 211 20.10 -6.05 -18.94
N PRO A 212 20.45 -7.12 -19.67
CA PRO A 212 20.56 -7.06 -21.13
C PRO A 212 19.28 -6.52 -21.80
N LYS A 213 19.42 -5.56 -22.73
CA LYS A 213 18.28 -4.85 -23.37
C LYS A 213 17.29 -5.78 -24.09
N ASN A 214 17.75 -6.93 -24.57
CA ASN A 214 16.90 -7.93 -25.21
C ASN A 214 15.88 -8.58 -24.26
N VAL A 215 16.08 -8.48 -22.93
CA VAL A 215 15.12 -8.98 -21.93
C VAL A 215 13.79 -8.24 -22.06
N ALA A 216 13.82 -6.90 -22.06
CA ALA A 216 12.62 -6.06 -22.22
C ALA A 216 11.88 -6.35 -23.54
N VAL A 217 12.63 -6.48 -24.64
CA VAL A 217 12.04 -6.79 -25.96
C VAL A 217 11.29 -8.12 -25.91
N ARG A 218 11.94 -9.18 -25.39
CA ARG A 218 11.34 -10.53 -25.31
C ARG A 218 10.14 -10.58 -24.36
N GLU A 219 10.18 -9.86 -23.26
CA GLU A 219 9.04 -9.76 -22.32
C GLU A 219 7.83 -9.12 -23.00
N LEU A 220 8.03 -7.99 -23.68
CA LEU A 220 6.96 -7.29 -24.39
C LEU A 220 6.44 -8.09 -25.59
N ASP A 221 7.32 -8.72 -26.36
CA ASP A 221 6.95 -9.57 -27.51
C ASP A 221 6.08 -10.75 -27.08
N GLU A 222 6.47 -11.44 -26.00
CA GLU A 222 5.70 -12.56 -25.48
C GLU A 222 4.39 -12.08 -24.87
N LEU A 223 4.37 -10.95 -24.15
CA LEU A 223 3.13 -10.40 -23.61
C LEU A 223 2.16 -10.02 -24.74
N ALA A 224 2.62 -9.33 -25.79
CA ALA A 224 1.82 -8.99 -26.96
C ALA A 224 1.22 -10.25 -27.63
N ARG A 225 2.05 -11.29 -27.81
CA ARG A 225 1.61 -12.57 -28.37
C ARG A 225 0.52 -13.25 -27.50
N LEU A 226 0.63 -13.17 -26.17
CA LEU A 226 -0.31 -13.82 -25.23
C LEU A 226 -1.61 -13.07 -25.05
N THR A 227 -1.58 -11.74 -25.12
CA THR A 227 -2.72 -10.86 -24.90
C THR A 227 -3.42 -10.44 -26.20
N GLY A 228 -2.72 -10.46 -27.32
CA GLY A 228 -3.18 -9.88 -28.58
C GLY A 228 -3.16 -8.34 -28.61
N TRP A 229 -2.52 -7.71 -27.63
CA TRP A 229 -2.45 -6.25 -27.56
C TRP A 229 -1.55 -5.71 -28.68
N GLU A 230 -1.92 -4.54 -29.20
CA GLU A 230 -1.16 -3.88 -30.26
C GLU A 230 0.23 -3.44 -29.80
N ARG A 231 1.18 -3.39 -30.73
CA ARG A 231 2.55 -2.92 -30.45
C ARG A 231 2.59 -1.48 -29.92
N ALA A 232 1.65 -0.65 -30.30
CA ALA A 232 1.53 0.72 -29.82
C ALA A 232 1.29 0.80 -28.28
N ALA A 233 0.78 -0.27 -27.67
CA ALA A 233 0.59 -0.35 -26.22
C ALA A 233 1.83 -0.87 -25.46
N MET A 234 2.93 -1.24 -26.15
CA MET A 234 4.12 -1.90 -25.61
C MET A 234 5.31 -0.96 -25.57
N HIS A 235 5.80 -0.62 -24.40
CA HIS A 235 6.87 0.38 -24.23
C HIS A 235 8.05 -0.15 -23.42
N GLN A 236 9.25 0.21 -23.83
CA GLN A 236 10.44 0.05 -23.02
C GLN A 236 10.69 1.35 -22.25
N VAL A 237 10.78 1.25 -20.93
CA VAL A 237 11.07 2.43 -20.10
C VAL A 237 12.58 2.66 -20.06
N PRO A 238 13.06 3.84 -20.44
CA PRO A 238 14.47 4.18 -20.31
C PRO A 238 14.86 4.29 -18.82
N VAL A 239 15.96 3.64 -18.46
CA VAL A 239 16.54 3.68 -17.11
C VAL A 239 17.99 4.16 -17.19
N ARG A 240 18.51 4.70 -16.10
CA ARG A 240 19.90 5.10 -16.01
C ARG A 240 20.82 3.88 -15.91
N GLN A 241 22.06 4.02 -16.37
CA GLN A 241 23.04 2.92 -16.34
C GLN A 241 23.47 2.51 -14.94
N ASP A 242 23.35 3.40 -13.97
CA ASP A 242 23.72 3.21 -12.57
C ASP A 242 22.56 2.71 -11.68
N GLU A 243 21.40 2.40 -12.27
CA GLU A 243 20.23 1.82 -11.62
C GLU A 243 20.22 0.29 -11.75
N GLY A 244 19.59 -0.40 -10.77
CA GLY A 244 19.49 -1.85 -10.79
C GLY A 244 20.62 -2.57 -10.04
N PRO A 245 20.88 -3.86 -10.32
CA PRO A 245 20.23 -4.65 -11.38
C PRO A 245 18.80 -5.07 -11.02
N GLY A 246 17.97 -5.18 -12.07
CA GLY A 246 16.62 -5.71 -11.94
C GLY A 246 15.75 -5.41 -13.15
N ASN A 247 14.63 -6.10 -13.25
CA ASN A 247 13.61 -5.81 -14.24
C ASN A 247 12.21 -6.10 -13.71
N ILE A 248 11.25 -5.39 -14.28
CA ILE A 248 9.83 -5.59 -14.02
C ILE A 248 9.05 -5.36 -15.31
N LEU A 249 8.09 -6.23 -15.56
CA LEU A 249 7.09 -6.07 -16.60
C LEU A 249 5.80 -5.60 -15.95
N LEU A 250 5.22 -4.50 -16.44
CA LEU A 250 4.04 -3.84 -15.94
C LEU A 250 2.93 -3.90 -16.99
N ALA A 251 1.69 -4.07 -16.55
CA ALA A 251 0.51 -3.96 -17.39
C ALA A 251 -0.55 -3.14 -16.67
N THR A 252 -0.97 -2.05 -17.28
CA THR A 252 -2.00 -1.14 -16.79
C THR A 252 -3.28 -1.37 -17.58
N LEU A 253 -4.38 -1.58 -16.90
CA LEU A 253 -5.74 -1.66 -17.45
C LEU A 253 -6.51 -0.44 -16.95
N GLN A 254 -6.83 0.48 -17.84
CA GLN A 254 -7.65 1.65 -17.52
C GLN A 254 -9.09 1.35 -17.86
N TYR A 255 -9.93 1.27 -16.84
CA TYR A 255 -11.38 1.17 -16.96
C TYR A 255 -12.03 2.53 -16.67
N GLU A 256 -13.34 2.65 -16.93
CA GLU A 256 -14.08 3.90 -16.68
C GLU A 256 -14.02 4.36 -15.22
N HIS A 257 -14.02 3.41 -14.25
CA HIS A 257 -14.17 3.75 -12.84
C HIS A 257 -12.93 3.44 -12.00
N VAL A 258 -11.97 2.69 -12.54
CA VAL A 258 -10.75 2.28 -11.84
C VAL A 258 -9.62 1.98 -12.83
N THR A 259 -8.41 2.22 -12.40
CA THR A 259 -7.21 1.74 -13.08
C THR A 259 -6.60 0.63 -12.26
N GLU A 260 -6.34 -0.51 -12.91
CA GLU A 260 -5.60 -1.63 -12.32
C GLU A 260 -4.20 -1.73 -12.90
N LEU A 261 -3.25 -2.12 -12.07
CA LEU A 261 -1.88 -2.36 -12.48
C LEU A 261 -1.39 -3.72 -11.97
N PHE A 262 -1.00 -4.56 -12.91
CA PHE A 262 -0.38 -5.85 -12.67
C PHE A 262 1.11 -5.78 -12.95
N SER A 263 1.90 -6.57 -12.24
CA SER A 263 3.35 -6.56 -12.41
C SER A 263 3.98 -7.93 -12.20
N SER A 264 5.01 -8.23 -12.98
CA SER A 264 5.82 -9.43 -12.82
C SER A 264 7.30 -9.05 -12.79
N LEU A 265 7.96 -9.39 -11.68
CA LEU A 265 9.39 -9.14 -11.49
C LEU A 265 10.23 -10.25 -12.16
N GLY A 266 11.29 -9.84 -12.84
CA GLY A 266 12.33 -10.74 -13.24
C GLY A 266 13.18 -11.19 -12.06
N ALA A 267 13.77 -12.37 -12.19
CA ALA A 267 14.72 -12.91 -11.22
C ALA A 267 15.77 -13.75 -11.93
N HIS A 268 16.90 -13.94 -11.27
CA HIS A 268 17.94 -14.81 -11.82
C HIS A 268 17.40 -16.22 -12.12
N GLY A 269 17.65 -16.72 -13.32
CA GLY A 269 17.15 -18.03 -13.77
C GLY A 269 15.73 -18.04 -14.33
N LEU A 270 14.99 -16.92 -14.28
CA LEU A 270 13.70 -16.79 -14.98
C LEU A 270 13.91 -16.32 -16.42
N THR A 271 13.21 -16.94 -17.36
CA THR A 271 13.19 -16.47 -18.76
C THR A 271 12.20 -15.31 -18.91
N SER A 272 12.44 -14.44 -19.88
CA SER A 272 11.54 -13.33 -20.24
C SER A 272 10.11 -13.82 -20.51
N GLU A 273 9.98 -14.94 -21.19
CA GLU A 273 8.69 -15.56 -21.51
C GLU A 273 7.96 -16.06 -20.25
N THR A 274 8.70 -16.47 -19.22
CA THR A 274 8.10 -16.86 -17.95
C THR A 274 7.59 -15.65 -17.18
N VAL A 275 8.32 -14.52 -17.20
CA VAL A 275 7.87 -13.25 -16.61
C VAL A 275 6.58 -12.78 -17.30
N ALA A 276 6.54 -12.77 -18.62
CA ALA A 276 5.37 -12.37 -19.40
C ALA A 276 4.16 -13.30 -19.17
N ARG A 277 4.37 -14.62 -19.09
CA ARG A 277 3.31 -15.58 -18.81
C ARG A 277 2.68 -15.41 -17.43
N ARG A 278 3.49 -15.13 -16.38
CA ARG A 278 2.99 -14.83 -15.03
C ARG A 278 2.10 -13.61 -15.06
N LEU A 279 2.57 -12.52 -15.64
CA LEU A 279 1.78 -11.29 -15.76
C LEU A 279 0.47 -11.53 -16.54
N CYS A 280 0.55 -12.24 -17.65
CA CYS A 280 -0.64 -12.57 -18.46
C CYS A 280 -1.62 -13.45 -17.69
N GLN A 281 -1.16 -14.34 -16.80
CA GLN A 281 -2.03 -15.14 -15.95
C GLN A 281 -2.79 -14.27 -14.95
N ASP A 282 -2.10 -13.34 -14.25
CA ASP A 282 -2.72 -12.43 -13.30
C ASP A 282 -3.78 -11.55 -13.99
N LEU A 283 -3.47 -11.01 -15.18
CA LEU A 283 -4.42 -10.26 -16.00
C LEU A 283 -5.68 -11.08 -16.33
N ARG A 284 -5.50 -12.32 -16.80
CA ARG A 284 -6.62 -13.21 -17.15
C ARG A 284 -7.46 -13.57 -15.94
N ASP A 285 -6.85 -13.81 -14.80
CA ASP A 285 -7.57 -14.21 -13.59
C ASP A 285 -8.44 -13.07 -13.06
N TYR A 286 -7.97 -11.83 -13.15
CA TYR A 286 -8.80 -10.66 -12.87
C TYR A 286 -9.91 -10.46 -13.93
N GLN A 287 -9.58 -10.55 -15.21
CA GLN A 287 -10.55 -10.35 -16.29
C GLN A 287 -11.67 -11.40 -16.33
N LYS A 288 -11.42 -12.64 -15.86
CA LYS A 288 -12.44 -13.68 -15.71
C LYS A 288 -13.50 -13.37 -14.65
N LYS A 289 -13.30 -12.34 -13.84
CA LYS A 289 -14.22 -11.89 -12.79
C LYS A 289 -14.81 -10.52 -13.17
N PRO A 290 -15.72 -10.44 -14.15
CA PRO A 290 -16.24 -9.18 -14.69
C PRO A 290 -16.96 -8.32 -13.63
N ASP A 291 -17.56 -8.96 -12.63
CA ASP A 291 -18.30 -8.29 -11.54
C ASP A 291 -17.36 -7.69 -10.47
N ALA A 292 -16.06 -7.98 -10.51
CA ALA A 292 -15.09 -7.40 -9.60
C ALA A 292 -14.63 -6.03 -10.11
N ALA A 293 -14.80 -5.00 -9.29
CA ALA A 293 -14.29 -3.68 -9.60
C ALA A 293 -12.77 -3.59 -9.43
N VAL A 294 -12.24 -4.15 -8.33
CA VAL A 294 -10.82 -4.10 -8.04
C VAL A 294 -10.19 -5.48 -7.90
N ASP A 295 -8.88 -5.56 -8.18
CA ASP A 295 -8.10 -6.75 -7.87
C ASP A 295 -7.88 -6.90 -6.36
N ALA A 296 -7.49 -8.10 -5.94
CA ALA A 296 -7.22 -8.45 -4.55
C ALA A 296 -6.19 -7.51 -3.89
N HIS A 297 -5.14 -7.13 -4.62
CA HIS A 297 -4.09 -6.25 -4.10
C HIS A 297 -4.59 -4.81 -3.88
N LEU A 298 -5.40 -4.28 -4.80
CA LEU A 298 -5.99 -2.96 -4.64
C LEU A 298 -7.05 -2.97 -3.54
N ALA A 299 -7.83 -4.05 -3.40
CA ALA A 299 -8.79 -4.24 -2.31
C ALA A 299 -8.13 -4.14 -0.92
N ASP A 300 -6.97 -4.79 -0.74
CA ASP A 300 -6.19 -4.76 0.50
C ASP A 300 -5.75 -3.34 0.90
N GLN A 301 -5.50 -2.48 -0.08
CA GLN A 301 -5.07 -1.10 0.13
C GLN A 301 -6.24 -0.14 0.35
N LEU A 302 -7.32 -0.35 -0.39
CA LEU A 302 -8.47 0.54 -0.43
C LEU A 302 -9.29 0.49 0.85
N VAL A 303 -9.40 -0.68 1.49
CA VAL A 303 -10.28 -0.89 2.66
C VAL A 303 -9.97 0.08 3.81
N LEU A 304 -8.69 0.34 4.09
CA LEU A 304 -8.30 1.26 5.17
C LEU A 304 -8.72 2.71 4.87
N LEU A 305 -8.49 3.18 3.65
CA LEU A 305 -8.84 4.57 3.29
C LEU A 305 -10.36 4.78 3.26
N LEU A 306 -11.12 3.84 2.70
CA LEU A 306 -12.59 3.93 2.75
C LEU A 306 -13.12 3.84 4.18
N ALA A 307 -12.51 3.01 5.04
CA ALA A 307 -12.86 2.97 6.45
C ALA A 307 -12.62 4.30 7.17
N LEU A 308 -11.50 4.98 6.87
CA LEU A 308 -11.22 6.32 7.40
C LEU A 308 -12.22 7.36 6.88
N ALA A 309 -12.57 7.30 5.60
CA ALA A 309 -13.58 8.19 5.03
C ALA A 309 -14.96 7.98 5.66
N VAL A 310 -15.40 6.73 5.83
CA VAL A 310 -16.66 6.40 6.53
C VAL A 310 -16.62 6.85 8.00
N TRP A 311 -15.50 6.63 8.69
CA TRP A 311 -15.35 7.07 10.08
C TRP A 311 -15.46 8.59 10.25
N GLN A 312 -14.90 9.36 9.32
CA GLN A 312 -14.96 10.82 9.39
C GLN A 312 -16.30 11.41 8.97
N SER A 313 -16.95 10.83 7.95
CA SER A 313 -18.19 11.37 7.38
C SER A 313 -19.46 10.82 8.03
N GLY A 314 -19.41 9.63 8.62
CA GLY A 314 -20.58 8.87 9.07
C GLY A 314 -21.38 8.24 7.93
N GLU A 315 -20.94 8.40 6.67
CA GLU A 315 -21.59 7.82 5.50
C GLU A 315 -21.22 6.32 5.34
N ARG A 316 -21.52 5.75 4.18
CA ARG A 316 -21.23 4.34 3.86
C ARG A 316 -20.33 4.24 2.64
N ALA A 317 -19.63 3.13 2.52
CA ALA A 317 -18.87 2.79 1.33
C ALA A 317 -18.99 1.30 1.01
N ALA A 318 -18.87 0.96 -0.26
CA ALA A 318 -18.81 -0.42 -0.70
C ALA A 318 -17.90 -0.58 -1.92
N PHE A 319 -17.20 -1.70 -2.02
CA PHE A 319 -16.49 -2.07 -3.24
C PHE A 319 -16.55 -3.57 -3.49
N SER A 320 -16.53 -3.97 -4.76
CA SER A 320 -16.41 -5.36 -5.16
C SER A 320 -14.96 -5.69 -5.48
N CYS A 321 -14.51 -6.90 -5.16
CA CYS A 321 -13.14 -7.32 -5.41
C CYS A 321 -13.05 -8.72 -6.03
N SER A 322 -11.92 -8.99 -6.67
CA SER A 322 -11.68 -10.27 -7.31
C SER A 322 -11.55 -11.42 -6.31
N GLU A 323 -11.04 -11.14 -5.11
CA GLU A 323 -10.83 -12.14 -4.06
C GLU A 323 -10.73 -11.45 -2.68
N VAL A 324 -11.17 -12.17 -1.64
CA VAL A 324 -10.98 -11.76 -0.24
C VAL A 324 -9.77 -12.49 0.34
N THR A 325 -8.63 -11.84 0.27
CA THR A 325 -7.36 -12.35 0.76
C THR A 325 -7.31 -12.45 2.29
N GLN A 326 -6.34 -13.19 2.82
CA GLN A 326 -6.03 -13.15 4.25
C GLN A 326 -5.50 -11.76 4.68
N HIS A 327 -4.86 -11.03 3.76
CA HIS A 327 -4.45 -9.63 4.01
C HIS A 327 -5.67 -8.74 4.23
N LEU A 328 -6.68 -8.79 3.34
CA LEU A 328 -7.91 -8.03 3.48
C LEU A 328 -8.63 -8.35 4.81
N ARG A 329 -8.75 -9.64 5.15
CA ARG A 329 -9.36 -10.07 6.43
C ARG A 329 -8.59 -9.55 7.65
N SER A 330 -7.26 -9.63 7.62
CA SER A 330 -6.42 -9.12 8.69
C SER A 330 -6.52 -7.61 8.83
N ASN A 331 -6.57 -6.87 7.71
CA ASN A 331 -6.80 -5.43 7.70
C ASN A 331 -8.14 -5.06 8.33
N ILE A 332 -9.22 -5.72 7.92
CA ILE A 332 -10.57 -5.50 8.48
C ILE A 332 -10.55 -5.71 10.00
N ALA A 333 -9.97 -6.82 10.46
CA ALA A 333 -9.91 -7.12 11.89
C ALA A 333 -9.15 -6.04 12.68
N VAL A 334 -8.05 -5.50 12.15
CA VAL A 334 -7.31 -4.40 12.79
C VAL A 334 -8.11 -3.10 12.75
N ILE A 335 -8.75 -2.76 11.64
CA ILE A 335 -9.55 -1.54 11.49
C ILE A 335 -10.69 -1.51 12.52
N GLU A 336 -11.43 -2.60 12.68
CA GLU A 336 -12.55 -2.71 13.63
C GLU A 336 -12.10 -2.66 15.11
N ARG A 337 -10.81 -2.90 15.41
CA ARG A 337 -10.25 -2.70 16.76
C ARG A 337 -10.05 -1.22 17.10
N PHE A 338 -9.78 -0.39 16.12
CA PHE A 338 -9.49 1.03 16.31
C PHE A 338 -10.70 1.93 16.08
N LEU A 339 -11.48 1.62 15.06
CA LEU A 339 -12.58 2.48 14.58
C LEU A 339 -13.95 1.88 14.92
N PRO A 340 -14.94 2.70 15.32
CA PRO A 340 -16.30 2.24 15.58
C PRO A 340 -17.05 1.98 14.27
N LEU A 341 -16.59 1.00 13.52
CA LEU A 341 -17.13 0.61 12.21
C LEU A 341 -17.52 -0.86 12.20
N ARG A 342 -18.43 -1.19 11.28
CA ARG A 342 -18.72 -2.56 10.88
C ARG A 342 -18.35 -2.74 9.42
N ILE A 343 -17.45 -3.70 9.16
CA ILE A 343 -17.04 -4.07 7.81
C ILE A 343 -17.53 -5.48 7.52
N ARG A 344 -18.42 -5.62 6.55
CA ARG A 344 -19.00 -6.90 6.14
C ARG A 344 -18.48 -7.30 4.77
N VAL A 345 -18.18 -8.57 4.62
CA VAL A 345 -17.82 -9.19 3.35
C VAL A 345 -18.97 -10.08 2.93
N GLU A 346 -19.65 -9.69 1.87
CA GLU A 346 -20.72 -10.48 1.24
C GLU A 346 -20.11 -11.40 0.19
N THR A 347 -20.37 -12.70 0.31
CA THR A 347 -19.89 -13.70 -0.64
C THR A 347 -20.81 -13.72 -1.86
N ALA A 348 -20.22 -13.43 -3.03
CA ALA A 348 -20.89 -13.44 -4.34
C ALA A 348 -19.90 -13.92 -5.40
N SER A 349 -20.27 -13.91 -6.69
CA SER A 349 -19.36 -14.15 -7.82
C SER A 349 -18.12 -13.22 -7.75
N ALA A 350 -18.34 -11.95 -7.43
CA ALA A 350 -17.33 -11.04 -6.92
C ALA A 350 -17.72 -10.64 -5.49
N PRO A 351 -16.88 -10.92 -4.48
CA PRO A 351 -17.15 -10.51 -3.10
C PRO A 351 -17.32 -9.00 -3.00
N VAL A 352 -18.26 -8.55 -2.15
CA VAL A 352 -18.50 -7.14 -1.88
C VAL A 352 -18.13 -6.82 -0.43
N VAL A 353 -17.27 -5.83 -0.26
CA VAL A 353 -16.90 -5.28 1.05
C VAL A 353 -17.76 -4.05 1.32
N ARG A 354 -18.54 -4.07 2.42
CA ARG A 354 -19.38 -2.94 2.85
C ARG A 354 -18.88 -2.40 4.17
N ILE A 355 -18.77 -1.09 4.24
CA ILE A 355 -18.25 -0.35 5.40
C ILE A 355 -19.34 0.61 5.88
N ALA A 356 -19.66 0.55 7.18
CA ALA A 356 -20.65 1.43 7.80
C ALA A 356 -20.22 1.80 9.22
N ALA A 357 -20.63 2.97 9.70
CA ALA A 357 -20.52 3.33 11.11
C ALA A 357 -21.40 2.42 11.99
N LEU A 358 -20.97 2.17 13.25
CA LEU A 358 -21.75 1.42 14.26
C LEU A 358 -22.86 2.26 14.84
#